data_42329b1a5432e1e0b8c9c3a50ddb13e9
#
_entry.id   42329b1a5432e1e0b8c9c3a50ddb13e9
#
_cell.length_a   1.000
_cell.length_b   1.000
_cell.length_c   1.000
_cell.angle_alpha   90.00
_cell.angle_beta   90.00
_cell.angle_gamma   90.00
#
_symmetry.space_group_name_H-M   'P 1'
#
loop_
_entity.id
_entity.type
_entity.pdbx_description
1 polymer ?
#
loop_
_entity_poly.entity_id
_entity_poly.type
_entity_poly.pdbx_seq_one_letter_code
_entity_poly.pdbx_strand_id
1 'polypeptide(L)'
;MGSFKEDIARCEAFVFDVDGVMTDGGIIPTADGDFIRRYNAKDGYALAYAVKHGYKVCIITGGRGRTLEHRLRMLGIERFYTDCMDKIRAMREYFAEEDIDPANAIYMGDDIPDLECMREVGIPVCPADAAAEVIEASRYVSEFRGCERAARYSVAPLLPPRGDAARHPMRRTPPPLQPSPHPRPTVSLL
;
A
#
# COMPACT_ATOMS: atom_id res chain seq x y z
N MET A 1 7.69 8.95 19.87
CA MET A 1 6.94 8.25 18.79
C MET A 1 7.11 9.03 17.51
N GLY A 2 7.81 8.48 16.52
CA GLY A 2 8.17 9.17 15.27
C GLY A 2 6.98 9.61 14.43
N SER A 3 7.17 10.62 13.61
CA SER A 3 6.23 11.06 12.58
C SER A 3 6.40 10.17 11.32
N PHE A 4 5.43 10.21 10.38
CA PHE A 4 5.58 9.49 9.10
C PHE A 4 6.87 9.88 8.36
N LYS A 5 7.30 11.15 8.46
CA LYS A 5 8.57 11.60 7.87
C LYS A 5 9.80 10.93 8.49
N GLU A 6 9.79 10.69 9.80
CA GLU A 6 10.89 10.00 10.49
C GLU A 6 10.92 8.52 10.14
N ASP A 7 9.75 7.89 10.01
CA ASP A 7 9.68 6.49 9.62
C ASP A 7 10.12 6.29 8.17
N ILE A 8 9.67 7.12 7.24
CA ILE A 8 10.05 7.01 5.83
C ILE A 8 11.53 7.35 5.57
N ALA A 9 12.14 8.14 6.44
CA ALA A 9 13.58 8.42 6.33
C ALA A 9 14.46 7.18 6.54
N ARG A 10 13.90 6.12 7.15
CA ARG A 10 14.55 4.81 7.32
C ARG A 10 14.12 3.78 6.28
N CYS A 11 13.15 4.14 5.44
CA CYS A 11 12.53 3.20 4.52
C CYS A 11 13.52 2.79 3.42
N GLU A 12 13.70 1.49 3.26
CA GLU A 12 14.56 0.88 2.26
C GLU A 12 13.75 0.37 1.07
N ALA A 13 12.50 -0.03 1.31
CA ALA A 13 11.66 -0.65 0.31
C ALA A 13 10.19 -0.22 0.40
N PHE A 14 9.58 -0.14 -0.76
CA PHE A 14 8.17 0.15 -0.96
C PHE A 14 7.49 -1.03 -1.64
N VAL A 15 6.53 -1.63 -0.99
CA VAL A 15 5.71 -2.71 -1.53
C VAL A 15 4.27 -2.23 -1.66
N PHE A 16 3.66 -2.45 -2.82
CA PHE A 16 2.29 -2.03 -3.09
C PHE A 16 1.46 -3.17 -3.64
N ASP A 17 0.21 -3.24 -3.23
CA ASP A 17 -0.84 -3.89 -4.03
C ASP A 17 -1.23 -3.00 -5.23
N VAL A 18 -2.07 -3.51 -6.11
CA VAL A 18 -2.52 -2.80 -7.32
C VAL A 18 -3.98 -2.39 -7.21
N ASP A 19 -4.88 -3.35 -7.09
CA ASP A 19 -6.32 -3.11 -7.18
C ASP A 19 -6.82 -2.52 -5.86
N GLY A 20 -7.32 -1.27 -5.89
CA GLY A 20 -7.68 -0.49 -4.69
C GLY A 20 -6.55 0.39 -4.11
N VAL A 21 -5.29 0.18 -4.52
CA VAL A 21 -4.13 1.00 -4.12
C VAL A 21 -3.64 1.89 -5.26
N MET A 22 -3.11 1.29 -6.33
CA MET A 22 -2.66 1.98 -7.55
C MET A 22 -3.81 2.31 -8.48
N THR A 23 -4.91 1.58 -8.35
CA THR A 23 -6.17 1.75 -9.08
C THR A 23 -7.31 2.06 -8.11
N ASP A 24 -8.49 2.33 -8.64
CA ASP A 24 -9.72 2.51 -7.87
C ASP A 24 -10.45 1.19 -7.56
N GLY A 25 -9.78 0.05 -7.74
CA GLY A 25 -10.36 -1.28 -7.57
C GLY A 25 -11.30 -1.73 -8.71
N GLY A 26 -11.62 -0.84 -9.64
CA GLY A 26 -12.47 -1.17 -10.80
C GLY A 26 -11.72 -2.03 -11.81
N ILE A 27 -12.31 -3.17 -12.19
CA ILE A 27 -11.77 -4.13 -13.14
C ILE A 27 -12.75 -4.31 -14.29
N ILE A 28 -12.31 -4.05 -15.52
CA ILE A 28 -13.09 -4.22 -16.73
C ILE A 28 -12.49 -5.37 -17.54
N PRO A 29 -13.14 -6.55 -17.60
CA PRO A 29 -12.65 -7.67 -18.41
C PRO A 29 -12.79 -7.36 -19.90
N THR A 30 -11.80 -7.80 -20.68
CA THR A 30 -11.78 -7.69 -22.13
C THR A 30 -12.08 -9.02 -22.78
N ALA A 31 -12.52 -9.01 -24.06
CA ALA A 31 -12.88 -10.22 -24.78
C ALA A 31 -11.71 -11.20 -25.01
N ASP A 32 -10.48 -10.70 -24.97
CA ASP A 32 -9.25 -11.50 -25.11
C ASP A 32 -8.70 -12.02 -23.76
N GLY A 33 -9.47 -11.83 -22.67
CA GLY A 33 -9.14 -12.34 -21.34
C GLY A 33 -8.15 -11.48 -20.54
N ASP A 34 -7.86 -10.27 -20.98
CA ASP A 34 -7.11 -9.28 -20.21
C ASP A 34 -8.06 -8.41 -19.36
N PHE A 35 -7.52 -7.48 -18.59
CA PHE A 35 -8.25 -6.60 -17.70
C PHE A 35 -7.78 -5.17 -17.83
N ILE A 36 -8.72 -4.26 -18.11
CA ILE A 36 -8.45 -2.83 -18.13
C ILE A 36 -8.59 -2.27 -16.71
N ARG A 37 -7.62 -1.46 -16.34
CA ARG A 37 -7.56 -0.74 -15.05
C ARG A 37 -7.30 0.74 -15.29
N ARG A 38 -7.83 1.56 -14.41
CA ARG A 38 -7.54 3.00 -14.41
C ARG A 38 -6.42 3.30 -13.43
N TYR A 39 -5.36 3.94 -13.92
CA TYR A 39 -4.21 4.36 -13.12
C TYR A 39 -4.12 5.88 -13.02
N ASN A 40 -3.55 6.38 -11.93
CA ASN A 40 -3.27 7.79 -11.76
C ASN A 40 -1.86 8.14 -12.29
N ALA A 41 -1.78 9.15 -13.15
CA ALA A 41 -0.50 9.58 -13.71
C ALA A 41 0.47 10.14 -12.65
N LYS A 42 -0.05 10.73 -11.56
CA LYS A 42 0.77 11.30 -10.47
C LYS A 42 1.35 10.20 -9.59
N ASP A 43 0.61 9.11 -9.35
CA ASP A 43 1.13 7.93 -8.67
C ASP A 43 2.23 7.27 -9.51
N GLY A 44 1.96 7.07 -10.81
CA GLY A 44 2.97 6.53 -11.71
C GLY A 44 4.25 7.36 -11.75
N TYR A 45 4.15 8.69 -11.81
CA TYR A 45 5.33 9.55 -11.75
C TYR A 45 6.12 9.36 -10.44
N ALA A 46 5.44 9.27 -9.31
CA ALA A 46 6.09 9.13 -8.02
C ALA A 46 6.82 7.79 -7.87
N LEU A 47 6.18 6.70 -8.32
CA LEU A 47 6.80 5.37 -8.31
C LEU A 47 8.02 5.30 -9.25
N ALA A 48 7.89 5.81 -10.48
CA ALA A 48 9.00 5.88 -11.42
C ALA A 48 10.15 6.76 -10.89
N TYR A 49 9.83 7.83 -10.16
CA TYR A 49 10.84 8.67 -9.50
C TYR A 49 11.56 7.89 -8.40
N ALA A 50 10.86 7.16 -7.56
CA ALA A 50 11.47 6.34 -6.50
C ALA A 50 12.43 5.29 -7.09
N VAL A 51 11.98 4.54 -8.11
CA VAL A 51 12.81 3.57 -8.83
C VAL A 51 14.07 4.23 -9.41
N LYS A 52 13.92 5.36 -10.10
CA LYS A 52 15.04 6.09 -10.71
C LYS A 52 16.09 6.57 -9.69
N HIS A 53 15.69 6.79 -8.45
CA HIS A 53 16.57 7.24 -7.36
C HIS A 53 17.07 6.09 -6.49
N GLY A 54 16.92 4.84 -6.96
CA GLY A 54 17.52 3.66 -6.33
C GLY A 54 16.73 3.08 -5.16
N TYR A 55 15.49 3.53 -4.93
CA TYR A 55 14.63 2.89 -3.95
C TYR A 55 14.10 1.55 -4.47
N LYS A 56 14.06 0.56 -3.61
CA LYS A 56 13.52 -0.76 -3.89
C LYS A 56 11.99 -0.67 -3.94
N VAL A 57 11.41 -0.90 -5.11
CA VAL A 57 9.95 -0.87 -5.33
C VAL A 57 9.51 -2.23 -5.83
N CYS A 58 8.55 -2.86 -5.15
CA CYS A 58 7.96 -4.13 -5.50
C CYS A 58 6.44 -4.02 -5.57
N ILE A 59 5.83 -4.77 -6.49
CA ILE A 59 4.39 -4.91 -6.59
C ILE A 59 4.01 -6.36 -6.28
N ILE A 60 3.03 -6.57 -5.41
CA ILE A 60 2.51 -7.90 -5.07
C ILE A 60 0.98 -7.85 -5.17
N THR A 61 0.41 -8.52 -6.17
CA THR A 61 -1.02 -8.42 -6.46
C THR A 61 -1.61 -9.77 -6.89
N GLY A 62 -2.85 -10.03 -6.47
CA GLY A 62 -3.68 -11.10 -7.03
C GLY A 62 -4.14 -10.81 -8.46
N GLY A 63 -4.02 -9.57 -8.89
CA GLY A 63 -4.34 -9.14 -10.25
C GLY A 63 -3.39 -9.72 -11.29
N ARG A 64 -3.91 -9.93 -12.49
CA ARG A 64 -3.15 -10.44 -13.64
C ARG A 64 -3.46 -9.66 -14.91
N GLY A 65 -2.69 -9.88 -15.96
CA GLY A 65 -2.93 -9.34 -17.29
C GLY A 65 -1.73 -8.64 -17.90
N ARG A 66 -1.66 -8.68 -19.23
CA ARG A 66 -0.56 -8.09 -20.01
C ARG A 66 -0.50 -6.57 -19.86
N THR A 67 -1.65 -5.92 -19.76
CA THR A 67 -1.76 -4.47 -19.57
C THR A 67 -1.19 -4.04 -18.23
N LEU A 68 -1.42 -4.81 -17.17
CA LEU A 68 -0.85 -4.58 -15.84
C LEU A 68 0.68 -4.67 -15.89
N GLU A 69 1.23 -5.80 -16.33
CA GLU A 69 2.68 -5.97 -16.40
C GLU A 69 3.36 -4.93 -17.29
N HIS A 70 2.76 -4.62 -18.45
CA HIS A 70 3.27 -3.57 -19.32
C HIS A 70 3.33 -2.22 -18.59
N ARG A 71 2.28 -1.88 -17.82
CA ARG A 71 2.26 -0.65 -17.02
C ARG A 71 3.37 -0.62 -15.99
N LEU A 72 3.63 -1.70 -15.27
CA LEU A 72 4.69 -1.76 -14.26
C LEU A 72 6.07 -1.57 -14.91
N ARG A 73 6.34 -2.25 -16.01
CA ARG A 73 7.60 -2.08 -16.75
C ARG A 73 7.81 -0.66 -17.30
N MET A 74 6.74 0.01 -17.75
CA MET A 74 6.81 1.43 -18.15
C MET A 74 7.21 2.35 -17.01
N LEU A 75 6.94 1.99 -15.74
CA LEU A 75 7.37 2.75 -14.58
C LEU A 75 8.79 2.41 -14.13
N GLY A 76 9.45 1.45 -14.79
CA GLY A 76 10.77 0.93 -14.41
C GLY A 76 10.72 -0.03 -13.22
N ILE A 77 9.53 -0.51 -12.85
CA ILE A 77 9.38 -1.51 -11.78
C ILE A 77 9.67 -2.88 -12.38
N GLU A 78 10.75 -3.50 -11.94
CA GLU A 78 11.22 -4.81 -12.43
C GLU A 78 10.80 -5.94 -11.50
N ARG A 79 10.59 -5.63 -10.21
CA ARG A 79 10.17 -6.60 -9.18
C ARG A 79 8.67 -6.54 -9.00
N PHE A 80 7.97 -7.55 -9.52
CA PHE A 80 6.53 -7.69 -9.32
C PHE A 80 6.08 -9.14 -9.37
N TYR A 81 5.06 -9.44 -8.58
CA TYR A 81 4.39 -10.73 -8.47
C TYR A 81 2.91 -10.51 -8.82
N THR A 82 2.51 -10.98 -10.00
CA THR A 82 1.12 -10.96 -10.48
C THR A 82 0.48 -12.33 -10.35
N ASP A 83 -0.86 -12.42 -10.34
CA ASP A 83 -1.60 -13.66 -10.07
C ASP A 83 -1.17 -14.33 -8.74
N CYS A 84 -0.77 -13.51 -7.78
CA CYS A 84 -0.15 -13.93 -6.52
C CYS A 84 -1.20 -14.07 -5.42
N MET A 85 -1.57 -15.30 -5.11
CA MET A 85 -2.54 -15.60 -4.03
C MET A 85 -1.87 -15.70 -2.65
N ASP A 86 -0.58 -15.99 -2.60
CA ASP A 86 0.22 -16.06 -1.37
C ASP A 86 1.17 -14.85 -1.30
N LYS A 87 0.58 -13.69 -0.98
CA LYS A 87 1.30 -12.41 -0.97
C LYS A 87 2.41 -12.38 0.08
N ILE A 88 2.19 -12.98 1.25
CA ILE A 88 3.18 -12.98 2.34
C ILE A 88 4.42 -13.77 1.97
N ARG A 89 4.26 -14.90 1.29
CA ARG A 89 5.40 -15.68 0.80
C ARG A 89 6.20 -14.89 -0.23
N ALA A 90 5.53 -14.29 -1.22
CA ALA A 90 6.18 -13.47 -2.24
C ALA A 90 6.96 -12.29 -1.61
N MET A 91 6.38 -11.63 -0.61
CA MET A 91 7.05 -10.55 0.11
C MET A 91 8.32 -11.02 0.85
N ARG A 92 8.23 -12.15 1.55
CA ARG A 92 9.38 -12.72 2.27
C ARG A 92 10.50 -13.14 1.32
N GLU A 93 10.15 -13.76 0.18
CA GLU A 93 11.11 -14.09 -0.88
C GLU A 93 11.80 -12.84 -1.40
N TYR A 94 11.03 -11.80 -1.73
CA TYR A 94 11.57 -10.52 -2.18
C TYR A 94 12.51 -9.88 -1.15
N PHE A 95 12.11 -9.84 0.10
CA PHE A 95 12.93 -9.25 1.16
C PHE A 95 14.24 -10.01 1.39
N ALA A 96 14.19 -11.34 1.33
CA ALA A 96 15.38 -12.17 1.45
C ALA A 96 16.35 -12.00 0.27
N GLU A 97 15.84 -11.90 -0.96
CA GLU A 97 16.65 -11.71 -2.16
C GLU A 97 17.32 -10.34 -2.21
N GLU A 98 16.67 -9.32 -1.69
CA GLU A 98 17.14 -7.93 -1.74
C GLU A 98 17.82 -7.47 -0.45
N ASP A 99 17.96 -8.35 0.54
CA ASP A 99 18.51 -8.02 1.88
C ASP A 99 17.79 -6.82 2.51
N ILE A 100 16.45 -6.92 2.61
CA ILE A 100 15.58 -5.88 3.16
C ILE A 100 15.16 -6.27 4.58
N ASP A 101 15.39 -5.37 5.55
CA ASP A 101 14.78 -5.50 6.87
C ASP A 101 13.29 -5.13 6.80
N PRO A 102 12.36 -6.05 7.10
CA PRO A 102 10.93 -5.74 7.14
C PRO A 102 10.58 -4.54 8.01
N ALA A 103 11.33 -4.28 9.09
CA ALA A 103 11.13 -3.13 9.96
C ALA A 103 11.34 -1.78 9.24
N ASN A 104 12.10 -1.78 8.14
CA ASN A 104 12.40 -0.61 7.30
C ASN A 104 11.63 -0.63 5.97
N ALA A 105 10.58 -1.45 5.86
CA ALA A 105 9.76 -1.53 4.66
C ALA A 105 8.38 -0.90 4.86
N ILE A 106 7.86 -0.26 3.80
CA ILE A 106 6.45 0.10 3.66
C ILE A 106 5.74 -1.01 2.89
N TYR A 107 4.56 -1.40 3.38
CA TYR A 107 3.57 -2.13 2.60
C TYR A 107 2.29 -1.31 2.54
N MET A 108 1.78 -1.06 1.33
CA MET A 108 0.48 -0.43 1.12
C MET A 108 -0.48 -1.43 0.51
N GLY A 109 -1.53 -1.77 1.27
CA GLY A 109 -2.64 -2.62 0.87
C GLY A 109 -3.97 -1.97 1.20
N ASP A 110 -5.06 -2.50 0.68
CA ASP A 110 -6.41 -1.98 0.89
C ASP A 110 -7.43 -3.03 1.34
N ASP A 111 -7.15 -4.32 1.18
CA ASP A 111 -8.10 -5.38 1.49
C ASP A 111 -7.48 -6.55 2.28
N ILE A 112 -8.31 -7.47 2.70
CA ILE A 112 -8.01 -8.61 3.59
C ILE A 112 -6.75 -9.41 3.15
N PRO A 113 -6.53 -9.70 1.85
CA PRO A 113 -5.34 -10.43 1.40
C PRO A 113 -4.00 -9.76 1.73
N ASP A 114 -4.00 -8.47 2.07
CA ASP A 114 -2.81 -7.69 2.40
C ASP A 114 -2.41 -7.78 3.88
N LEU A 115 -3.35 -8.18 4.75
CA LEU A 115 -3.19 -8.08 6.20
C LEU A 115 -1.95 -8.81 6.73
N GLU A 116 -1.62 -9.99 6.19
CA GLU A 116 -0.45 -10.74 6.64
C GLU A 116 0.84 -10.00 6.32
N CYS A 117 0.96 -9.43 5.12
CA CYS A 117 2.10 -8.60 4.74
C CYS A 117 2.20 -7.33 5.59
N MET A 118 1.08 -6.66 5.82
CA MET A 118 1.03 -5.42 6.61
C MET A 118 1.44 -5.63 8.07
N ARG A 119 1.18 -6.81 8.64
CA ARG A 119 1.57 -7.15 10.02
C ARG A 119 3.07 -7.42 10.18
N GLU A 120 3.77 -7.76 9.11
CA GLU A 120 5.21 -8.06 9.14
C GLU A 120 6.09 -6.84 8.89
N VAL A 121 5.58 -5.81 8.24
CA VAL A 121 6.38 -4.62 7.93
C VAL A 121 6.34 -3.59 9.05
N GLY A 122 7.41 -2.81 9.16
CA GLY A 122 7.49 -1.73 10.16
C GLY A 122 6.58 -0.54 9.87
N ILE A 123 6.19 -0.35 8.60
CA ILE A 123 5.39 0.80 8.16
C ILE A 123 4.21 0.33 7.30
N PRO A 124 3.18 -0.32 7.90
CA PRO A 124 1.96 -0.65 7.18
C PRO A 124 1.14 0.63 6.91
N VAL A 125 0.71 0.81 5.68
CA VAL A 125 -0.08 1.96 5.24
C VAL A 125 -1.26 1.52 4.38
N CYS A 126 -2.32 2.34 4.31
CA CYS A 126 -3.46 2.07 3.44
C CYS A 126 -4.07 3.35 2.86
N PRO A 127 -4.84 3.26 1.77
CA PRO A 127 -5.67 4.36 1.28
C PRO A 127 -6.86 4.63 2.22
N ALA A 128 -7.52 5.78 2.01
CA ALA A 128 -8.63 6.24 2.87
C ALA A 128 -9.88 5.34 2.82
N ASP A 129 -10.03 4.59 1.75
CA ASP A 129 -11.17 3.72 1.44
C ASP A 129 -10.85 2.22 1.57
N ALA A 130 -9.76 1.88 2.23
CA ALA A 130 -9.42 0.49 2.55
C ALA A 130 -10.47 -0.18 3.46
N ALA A 131 -10.49 -1.50 3.47
CA ALA A 131 -11.30 -2.28 4.38
C ALA A 131 -11.04 -1.92 5.85
N ALA A 132 -12.06 -2.03 6.71
CA ALA A 132 -11.96 -1.61 8.10
C ALA A 132 -10.84 -2.33 8.85
N GLU A 133 -10.66 -3.61 8.61
CA GLU A 133 -9.62 -4.46 9.19
C GLU A 133 -8.21 -4.01 8.76
N VAL A 134 -8.09 -3.54 7.52
CA VAL A 134 -6.84 -3.00 6.98
C VAL A 134 -6.53 -1.64 7.59
N ILE A 135 -7.54 -0.79 7.77
CA ILE A 135 -7.39 0.49 8.48
C ILE A 135 -6.90 0.26 9.91
N GLU A 136 -7.48 -0.72 10.61
CA GLU A 136 -7.07 -1.06 11.99
C GLU A 136 -5.64 -1.60 12.07
N ALA A 137 -5.20 -2.36 11.07
CA ALA A 137 -3.86 -2.92 10.99
C ALA A 137 -2.80 -1.88 10.54
N SER A 138 -3.24 -0.77 9.95
CA SER A 138 -2.36 0.26 9.40
C SER A 138 -1.78 1.15 10.49
N ARG A 139 -0.49 1.47 10.35
CA ARG A 139 0.15 2.52 11.16
C ARG A 139 -0.19 3.91 10.67
N TYR A 140 -0.36 4.06 9.36
CA TYR A 140 -0.74 5.31 8.71
C TYR A 140 -1.84 5.07 7.67
N VAL A 141 -2.82 5.95 7.65
CA VAL A 141 -3.90 5.98 6.67
C VAL A 141 -3.75 7.23 5.81
N SER A 142 -3.79 7.07 4.50
CA SER A 142 -3.79 8.19 3.56
C SER A 142 -5.07 9.01 3.68
N GLU A 143 -4.99 10.31 3.43
CA GLU A 143 -6.19 11.15 3.22
C GLU A 143 -6.80 10.94 1.82
N PHE A 144 -6.10 10.24 0.93
CA PHE A 144 -6.52 9.96 -0.43
C PHE A 144 -6.96 8.52 -0.58
N ARG A 145 -7.99 8.32 -1.41
CA ARG A 145 -8.47 7.01 -1.82
C ARG A 145 -7.48 6.34 -2.78
N GLY A 146 -7.66 5.05 -3.01
CA GLY A 146 -6.98 4.34 -4.08
C GLY A 146 -7.11 5.07 -5.42
N CYS A 147 -6.06 5.05 -6.24
CA CYS A 147 -5.98 5.81 -7.51
C CYS A 147 -6.06 7.35 -7.36
N GLU A 148 -6.17 7.90 -6.17
CA GLU A 148 -6.28 9.35 -5.93
C GLU A 148 -5.01 9.94 -5.31
N ARG A 149 -3.86 9.42 -5.64
CA ARG A 149 -2.54 9.83 -5.13
C ARG A 149 -2.11 9.17 -3.81
N ALA A 150 -2.79 8.11 -3.36
CA ALA A 150 -2.40 7.41 -2.14
C ALA A 150 -0.97 6.83 -2.25
N ALA A 151 -0.66 6.12 -3.33
CA ALA A 151 0.69 5.60 -3.60
C ALA A 151 1.72 6.72 -3.75
N ARG A 152 1.36 7.85 -4.40
CA ARG A 152 2.24 9.02 -4.48
C ARG A 152 2.67 9.54 -3.12
N TYR A 153 1.73 9.63 -2.19
CA TYR A 153 2.03 10.22 -0.89
C TYR A 153 2.78 9.29 0.05
N SER A 154 2.77 7.98 -0.21
CA SER A 154 3.67 7.05 0.48
C SER A 154 5.14 7.33 0.17
N VAL A 155 5.44 7.75 -1.06
CA VAL A 155 6.80 8.11 -1.50
C VAL A 155 7.04 9.62 -1.52
N ALA A 156 6.06 10.44 -1.11
CA ALA A 156 6.14 11.91 -1.22
C ALA A 156 7.36 12.56 -0.55
N PRO A 157 7.83 12.08 0.63
CA PRO A 157 9.02 12.64 1.25
C PRO A 157 10.30 12.49 0.42
N LEU A 158 10.31 11.55 -0.53
CA LEU A 158 11.44 11.33 -1.43
C LEU A 158 11.43 12.29 -2.62
N LEU A 159 10.26 12.88 -2.91
CA LEU A 159 10.10 13.78 -4.05
C LEU A 159 10.74 15.15 -3.75
N PRO A 160 11.25 15.86 -4.77
CA PRO A 160 11.79 17.19 -4.56
C PRO A 160 10.70 18.10 -3.95
N PRO A 161 11.06 18.97 -2.98
CA PRO A 161 10.10 19.83 -2.32
C PRO A 161 9.39 20.73 -3.34
N ARG A 162 8.07 20.60 -3.42
CA ARG A 162 7.21 21.58 -4.07
C ARG A 162 6.71 22.56 -3.02
N GLY A 163 6.49 23.81 -3.39
CA GLY A 163 6.13 24.91 -2.49
C GLY A 163 4.93 24.72 -1.56
N ASP A 164 4.21 23.58 -1.65
CA ASP A 164 3.03 23.27 -0.83
C ASP A 164 3.32 22.29 0.32
N ALA A 165 4.53 22.24 0.81
CA ALA A 165 5.01 21.24 1.80
C ALA A 165 4.43 21.37 3.22
N ALA A 166 3.30 22.08 3.43
CA ALA A 166 2.79 22.39 4.77
C ALA A 166 2.01 21.25 5.45
N ARG A 167 1.45 20.28 4.73
CA ARG A 167 0.72 19.14 5.32
C ARG A 167 1.11 17.82 4.67
N HIS A 168 1.58 16.87 5.48
CA HIS A 168 1.76 15.49 5.02
C HIS A 168 0.39 14.78 5.11
N PRO A 169 -0.14 14.22 4.01
CA PRO A 169 -1.50 13.67 3.94
C PRO A 169 -1.64 12.27 4.53
N MET A 170 -0.70 11.83 5.35
CA MET A 170 -0.78 10.58 6.11
C MET A 170 -1.10 10.88 7.57
N ARG A 171 -2.17 10.31 8.09
CA ARG A 171 -2.54 10.36 9.51
C ARG A 171 -2.26 9.02 10.18
N ARG A 172 -1.91 9.04 11.45
CA ARG A 172 -1.80 7.83 12.26
C ARG A 172 -3.17 7.24 12.54
N THR A 173 -3.23 5.93 12.54
CA THR A 173 -4.40 5.21 13.05
C THR A 173 -4.51 5.47 14.56
N PRO A 174 -5.66 5.87 15.08
CA PRO A 174 -5.87 5.95 16.51
C PRO A 174 -5.71 4.56 17.16
N PRO A 175 -5.26 4.47 18.42
CA PRO A 175 -5.23 3.19 19.11
C PRO A 175 -6.63 2.57 19.15
N PRO A 176 -6.74 1.23 19.11
CA PRO A 176 -8.03 0.55 19.20
C PRO A 176 -8.77 1.01 20.46
N LEU A 177 -10.07 1.26 20.32
CA LEU A 177 -10.93 1.61 21.45
C LEU A 177 -10.84 0.51 22.50
N GLN A 178 -10.44 0.85 23.71
CA GLN A 178 -10.52 -0.08 24.83
C GLN A 178 -11.99 -0.50 25.02
N PRO A 179 -12.27 -1.80 25.23
CA PRO A 179 -13.62 -2.24 25.50
C PRO A 179 -14.17 -1.46 26.70
N SER A 180 -15.37 -0.88 26.54
CA SER A 180 -16.02 -0.13 27.60
C SER A 180 -16.20 -0.98 28.84
N PRO A 181 -15.96 -0.46 30.06
CA PRO A 181 -16.07 -1.23 31.30
C PRO A 181 -17.52 -1.59 31.68
N HIS A 182 -18.50 -1.28 30.86
CA HIS A 182 -19.89 -1.60 31.14
C HIS A 182 -20.28 -2.96 30.56
N PRO A 183 -20.73 -3.93 31.40
CA PRO A 183 -21.27 -5.18 30.93
C PRO A 183 -22.54 -4.92 30.12
N ARG A 184 -22.65 -5.57 28.95
CA ARG A 184 -23.90 -5.55 28.16
C ARG A 184 -25.01 -6.10 29.03
N PRO A 185 -26.20 -5.48 29.06
CA PRO A 185 -27.36 -6.06 29.76
C PRO A 185 -27.68 -7.40 29.11
N THR A 186 -27.75 -8.44 29.92
CA THR A 186 -28.23 -9.77 29.55
C THR A 186 -29.72 -9.64 29.24
N VAL A 187 -30.10 -9.73 27.98
CA VAL A 187 -31.51 -9.87 27.60
C VAL A 187 -31.92 -11.30 27.94
N SER A 188 -32.66 -11.46 29.03
CA SER A 188 -33.34 -12.71 29.38
C SER A 188 -34.51 -12.86 28.42
N LEU A 189 -34.47 -13.86 27.56
CA LEU A 189 -35.62 -14.30 26.77
C LEU A 189 -36.53 -15.13 27.71
N LEU A 190 -37.66 -14.59 28.08
CA LEU A 190 -38.84 -15.33 28.57
C LEU A 190 -39.71 -15.75 27.40
#